data_b936f46f47bce091a89d1df891c8cf5e
#
_entry.id   b936f46f47bce091a89d1df891c8cf5e
#
_cell.length_a   1.000
_cell.length_b   1.000
_cell.length_c   1.000
_cell.angle_alpha   90.00
_cell.angle_beta   90.00
_cell.angle_gamma   90.00
#
_symmetry.space_group_name_H-M   'P 1'
#
loop_
_entity.id
_entity.type
_entity.pdbx_description
1 polymer ?
#
loop_
_entity_poly.entity_id
_entity_poly.type
_entity_poly.pdbx_seq_one_letter_code
_entity_poly.pdbx_strand_id
1 'polypeptide(L)'
;MKRLSAHHSLRLVAAVVGLLVVALIFPLRALAAPPSPLLPGSDRATDIANLFWIVLGIAAVVFVIVEALIIFAVVKYRRQYPDEVPEQIDGNSRLELIWTVIPALIMIALFWVTLNTLQKYAYDKTPEGAMVVEVTGRQWFWEFTYPETEIKLTSLSNDLYLPADEPIEFEIRSNDVIHSFWVPELAGKVDAIPGHTNHLWFTASEGVYAGQCAEFCGQSHYDMLFNVNVVPRDEFNAWMDEQIVLASQFQPIGTDLETPLPIGDATIGETLFTEEYGCNACHSLDGSTLVGPSLQGISQRAGERIDGYTAEQYLRESILLPCDYVVDGFECLMPQDYGDRMEAEDLANIIAYLLTQ
;
A
#
# COMPACT_ATOMS: atom_id res chain seq x y z
N MET A 1 18.22 53.93 -24.80
CA MET A 1 17.08 53.02 -24.48
C MET A 1 17.44 51.59 -24.06
N LYS A 2 18.70 51.21 -23.79
CA LYS A 2 19.10 49.80 -23.45
C LYS A 2 19.32 49.52 -21.95
N ARG A 3 19.29 50.51 -21.05
CA ARG A 3 19.46 50.29 -19.60
C ARG A 3 18.20 49.94 -18.83
N LEU A 4 17.02 50.13 -19.40
CA LEU A 4 15.72 49.79 -18.77
C LEU A 4 15.40 48.28 -18.80
N SER A 5 15.98 47.52 -19.74
CA SER A 5 15.71 46.10 -19.92
C SER A 5 16.39 45.22 -18.84
N ALA A 6 17.59 45.59 -18.37
CA ALA A 6 18.35 44.79 -17.39
C ALA A 6 17.74 44.85 -15.98
N HIS A 7 17.17 45.99 -15.58
CA HIS A 7 16.48 46.14 -14.31
C HIS A 7 15.13 45.42 -14.27
N HIS A 8 14.44 45.28 -15.40
CA HIS A 8 13.18 44.51 -15.47
C HIS A 8 13.42 43.00 -15.38
N SER A 9 14.43 42.48 -16.06
CA SER A 9 14.79 41.04 -15.95
C SER A 9 15.28 40.66 -14.56
N LEU A 10 16.04 41.51 -13.89
CA LEU A 10 16.49 41.24 -12.50
C LEU A 10 15.33 41.24 -11.49
N ARG A 11 14.35 42.16 -11.68
CA ARG A 11 13.13 42.17 -10.85
C ARG A 11 12.24 40.98 -11.11
N LEU A 12 12.16 40.51 -12.35
CA LEU A 12 11.39 39.30 -12.69
C LEU A 12 12.01 38.05 -12.07
N VAL A 13 13.32 37.87 -12.14
CA VAL A 13 14.06 36.78 -11.52
C VAL A 13 13.92 36.82 -10.00
N ALA A 14 14.05 38.00 -9.39
CA ALA A 14 13.85 38.16 -7.93
C ALA A 14 12.40 37.85 -7.51
N ALA A 15 11.41 38.21 -8.31
CA ALA A 15 10.01 37.88 -8.05
C ALA A 15 9.71 36.38 -8.20
N VAL A 16 10.29 35.73 -9.20
CA VAL A 16 10.14 34.27 -9.40
C VAL A 16 10.84 33.49 -8.29
N VAL A 17 12.04 33.88 -7.90
CA VAL A 17 12.75 33.27 -6.75
C VAL A 17 11.98 33.51 -5.45
N GLY A 18 11.45 34.73 -5.24
CA GLY A 18 10.60 35.04 -4.09
C GLY A 18 9.31 34.19 -4.05
N LEU A 19 8.64 33.99 -5.20
CA LEU A 19 7.46 33.14 -5.32
C LEU A 19 7.79 31.64 -5.05
N LEU A 20 8.93 31.15 -5.54
CA LEU A 20 9.40 29.79 -5.28
C LEU A 20 9.75 29.58 -3.81
N VAL A 21 10.39 30.56 -3.16
CA VAL A 21 10.69 30.53 -1.72
C VAL A 21 9.40 30.56 -0.89
N VAL A 22 8.41 31.39 -1.26
CA VAL A 22 7.09 31.43 -0.61
C VAL A 22 6.35 30.11 -0.81
N ALA A 23 6.37 29.50 -1.99
CA ALA A 23 5.76 28.20 -2.25
C ALA A 23 6.42 27.04 -1.46
N LEU A 24 7.72 27.17 -1.15
CA LEU A 24 8.45 26.21 -0.29
C LEU A 24 8.17 26.40 1.21
N ILE A 25 7.80 27.63 1.63
CA ILE A 25 7.57 27.97 3.06
C ILE A 25 6.10 27.75 3.48
N PHE A 26 5.15 27.82 2.54
CA PHE A 26 3.74 27.56 2.80
C PHE A 26 3.31 26.21 2.18
N PRO A 27 3.43 25.10 2.92
CA PRO A 27 2.77 23.87 2.50
C PRO A 27 1.26 24.13 2.48
N LEU A 28 0.62 24.01 1.32
CA LEU A 28 -0.83 23.87 1.22
C LEU A 28 -1.21 22.69 2.11
N ARG A 29 -1.78 22.94 3.29
CA ARG A 29 -2.39 21.92 4.10
C ARG A 29 -3.59 21.40 3.32
N ALA A 30 -3.41 20.29 2.63
CA ALA A 30 -4.52 19.49 2.13
C ALA A 30 -5.37 19.07 3.34
N LEU A 31 -6.70 19.12 3.21
CA LEU A 31 -7.67 18.79 4.28
C LEU A 31 -7.60 17.34 4.78
N ALA A 32 -6.91 16.46 4.07
CA ALA A 32 -6.42 15.17 4.52
C ALA A 32 -5.01 14.99 3.96
N ALA A 33 -3.99 15.02 4.80
CA ALA A 33 -2.66 14.69 4.36
C ALA A 33 -2.61 13.18 4.04
N PRO A 34 -2.14 12.76 2.85
CA PRO A 34 -1.92 11.35 2.59
C PRO A 34 -0.92 10.79 3.60
N PRO A 35 -0.98 9.47 3.92
CA PRO A 35 -0.01 8.85 4.80
C PRO A 35 1.40 9.15 4.32
N SER A 36 2.27 9.60 5.22
CA SER A 36 3.57 10.15 4.88
C SER A 36 4.69 9.48 5.67
N PRO A 37 5.72 8.93 5.00
CA PRO A 37 6.90 8.38 5.69
C PRO A 37 7.71 9.44 6.45
N LEU A 38 7.35 10.72 6.35
CA LEU A 38 7.96 11.82 7.09
C LEU A 38 7.22 12.19 8.38
N LEU A 39 6.11 11.50 8.69
CA LEU A 39 5.36 11.60 9.94
C LEU A 39 5.46 10.24 10.67
N PRO A 40 6.62 9.92 11.25
CA PRO A 40 6.88 8.59 11.77
C PRO A 40 6.05 8.28 13.02
N GLY A 41 5.36 7.14 13.01
CA GLY A 41 4.63 6.54 14.12
C GLY A 41 5.35 5.34 14.75
N SER A 42 6.57 5.01 14.29
CA SER A 42 7.38 3.91 14.82
C SER A 42 8.84 4.29 14.95
N ASP A 43 9.62 3.47 15.63
CA ASP A 43 11.07 3.57 15.73
C ASP A 43 11.75 3.42 14.35
N ARG A 44 11.29 2.45 13.56
CA ARG A 44 11.82 2.18 12.22
C ARG A 44 11.53 3.32 11.24
N ALA A 45 10.30 3.83 11.24
CA ALA A 45 9.93 4.99 10.41
C ALA A 45 10.70 6.25 10.83
N THR A 46 10.98 6.43 12.12
CA THR A 46 11.78 7.53 12.64
C THR A 46 13.20 7.51 12.07
N ASP A 47 13.84 6.34 12.04
CA ASP A 47 15.19 6.21 11.47
C ASP A 47 15.18 6.45 9.94
N ILE A 48 14.16 5.98 9.23
CA ILE A 48 13.97 6.24 7.79
C ILE A 48 13.79 7.76 7.53
N ALA A 49 12.94 8.42 8.31
CA ALA A 49 12.72 9.87 8.19
C ALA A 49 13.99 10.67 8.49
N ASN A 50 14.76 10.28 9.52
CA ASN A 50 16.05 10.91 9.85
C ASN A 50 17.06 10.76 8.70
N LEU A 51 17.17 9.57 8.12
CA LEU A 51 18.03 9.33 6.96
C LEU A 51 17.58 10.21 5.75
N PHE A 52 16.29 10.31 5.50
CA PHE A 52 15.75 11.18 4.45
C PHE A 52 16.14 12.65 4.66
N TRP A 53 16.00 13.18 5.88
CA TRP A 53 16.37 14.57 6.19
C TRP A 53 17.87 14.84 6.03
N ILE A 54 18.74 13.86 6.37
CA ILE A 54 20.19 13.96 6.13
C ILE A 54 20.46 14.07 4.62
N VAL A 55 19.87 13.15 3.83
CA VAL A 55 20.05 13.15 2.36
C VAL A 55 19.51 14.43 1.75
N LEU A 56 18.31 14.87 2.16
CA LEU A 56 17.69 16.10 1.67
C LEU A 56 18.54 17.34 2.01
N GLY A 57 19.11 17.41 3.22
CA GLY A 57 19.99 18.51 3.63
C GLY A 57 21.24 18.58 2.76
N ILE A 58 21.90 17.46 2.51
CA ILE A 58 23.06 17.39 1.59
C ILE A 58 22.66 17.80 0.17
N ALA A 59 21.56 17.23 -0.33
CA ALA A 59 21.05 17.55 -1.68
C ALA A 59 20.71 19.03 -1.84
N ALA A 60 20.10 19.65 -0.82
CA ALA A 60 19.78 21.08 -0.83
C ALA A 60 21.04 21.95 -0.90
N VAL A 61 22.08 21.60 -0.15
CA VAL A 61 23.37 22.33 -0.20
C VAL A 61 24.01 22.23 -1.57
N VAL A 62 24.06 21.01 -2.15
CA VAL A 62 24.60 20.78 -3.50
C VAL A 62 23.78 21.56 -4.54
N PHE A 63 22.45 21.49 -4.45
CA PHE A 63 21.55 22.22 -5.34
C PHE A 63 21.81 23.72 -5.32
N VAL A 64 21.87 24.32 -4.12
CA VAL A 64 22.12 25.76 -3.99
C VAL A 64 23.49 26.17 -4.56
N ILE A 65 24.54 25.36 -4.32
CA ILE A 65 25.88 25.62 -4.88
C ILE A 65 25.85 25.57 -6.41
N VAL A 66 25.25 24.52 -6.99
CA VAL A 66 25.19 24.34 -8.44
C VAL A 66 24.39 25.45 -9.10
N GLU A 67 23.20 25.77 -8.57
CA GLU A 67 22.37 26.87 -9.10
C GLU A 67 23.09 28.23 -9.00
N ALA A 68 23.74 28.49 -7.87
CA ALA A 68 24.54 29.74 -7.73
C ALA A 68 25.67 29.80 -8.73
N LEU A 69 26.39 28.73 -8.99
CA LEU A 69 27.46 28.67 -10.00
C LEU A 69 26.91 28.86 -11.42
N ILE A 70 25.77 28.27 -11.76
CA ILE A 70 25.11 28.45 -13.06
C ILE A 70 24.71 29.91 -13.24
N ILE A 71 24.01 30.49 -12.26
CA ILE A 71 23.59 31.90 -12.30
C ILE A 71 24.81 32.83 -12.42
N PHE A 72 25.87 32.57 -11.64
CA PHE A 72 27.11 33.31 -11.70
C PHE A 72 27.73 33.26 -13.12
N ALA A 73 27.82 32.03 -13.70
CA ALA A 73 28.38 31.83 -15.02
C ALA A 73 27.58 32.57 -16.12
N VAL A 74 26.24 32.45 -16.08
CA VAL A 74 25.34 33.11 -17.03
C VAL A 74 25.43 34.66 -16.93
N VAL A 75 25.54 35.19 -15.73
CA VAL A 75 25.64 36.65 -15.54
C VAL A 75 27.02 37.15 -15.91
N LYS A 76 28.10 36.50 -15.45
CA LYS A 76 29.48 36.95 -15.62
C LYS A 76 30.02 36.75 -17.01
N TYR A 77 29.76 35.60 -17.63
CA TYR A 77 30.34 35.18 -18.91
C TYR A 77 29.37 35.40 -20.08
N ARG A 78 28.31 36.18 -19.89
CA ARG A 78 27.41 36.55 -20.99
C ARG A 78 28.16 37.33 -22.07
N ARG A 79 28.11 36.81 -23.31
CA ARG A 79 28.70 37.46 -24.50
C ARG A 79 28.19 38.90 -24.62
N GLN A 80 29.10 39.88 -24.70
CA GLN A 80 28.78 41.29 -24.78
C GLN A 80 28.93 41.83 -26.21
N TYR A 81 29.85 41.28 -27.00
CA TYR A 81 30.12 41.66 -28.37
C TYR A 81 30.06 40.49 -29.34
N PRO A 82 29.60 40.68 -30.61
CA PRO A 82 29.49 39.61 -31.60
C PRO A 82 30.80 38.90 -31.90
N ASP A 83 31.91 39.59 -31.88
CA ASP A 83 33.25 39.12 -32.27
C ASP A 83 34.11 38.69 -31.05
N GLU A 84 33.52 38.66 -29.85
CA GLU A 84 34.23 38.25 -28.64
C GLU A 84 34.53 36.76 -28.68
N VAL A 85 35.81 36.40 -28.65
CA VAL A 85 36.26 35.00 -28.54
C VAL A 85 36.79 34.78 -27.13
N PRO A 86 36.16 33.93 -26.34
CA PRO A 86 36.62 33.62 -24.97
C PRO A 86 37.97 32.89 -24.99
N GLU A 87 38.74 33.04 -23.91
CA GLU A 87 39.96 32.27 -23.70
C GLU A 87 39.65 30.77 -23.67
N GLN A 88 40.43 29.99 -24.44
CA GLN A 88 40.27 28.54 -24.50
C GLN A 88 41.05 27.91 -23.34
N ILE A 89 40.34 27.40 -22.35
CA ILE A 89 40.89 26.72 -21.15
C ILE A 89 40.61 25.25 -21.28
N ASP A 90 41.63 24.39 -21.35
CA ASP A 90 41.51 22.96 -21.58
C ASP A 90 41.12 22.18 -20.32
N GLY A 91 41.35 22.74 -19.12
CA GLY A 91 40.97 22.09 -17.85
C GLY A 91 41.67 22.68 -16.62
N ASN A 92 41.32 22.20 -15.44
CA ASN A 92 41.96 22.52 -14.16
C ASN A 92 42.00 21.31 -13.25
N SER A 93 43.10 20.59 -13.22
CA SER A 93 43.25 19.34 -12.50
C SER A 93 42.98 19.45 -10.98
N ARG A 94 43.15 20.64 -10.38
CA ARG A 94 42.82 20.85 -8.96
C ARG A 94 41.32 20.91 -8.73
N LEU A 95 40.60 21.60 -9.60
CA LEU A 95 39.14 21.65 -9.54
C LEU A 95 38.55 20.28 -9.86
N GLU A 96 39.07 19.58 -10.85
CA GLU A 96 38.68 18.21 -11.21
C GLU A 96 38.81 17.27 -10.02
N LEU A 97 39.94 17.32 -9.32
CA LEU A 97 40.15 16.51 -8.12
C LEU A 97 39.14 16.86 -7.01
N ILE A 98 38.90 18.15 -6.77
CA ILE A 98 37.97 18.62 -5.73
C ILE A 98 36.55 18.13 -5.99
N TRP A 99 36.01 18.33 -7.21
CA TRP A 99 34.65 17.93 -7.53
C TRP A 99 34.46 16.42 -7.70
N THR A 100 35.53 15.62 -7.76
CA THR A 100 35.50 14.18 -7.74
C THR A 100 35.58 13.65 -6.30
N VAL A 101 36.52 14.15 -5.51
CA VAL A 101 36.78 13.62 -4.16
C VAL A 101 35.67 13.99 -3.17
N ILE A 102 35.17 15.23 -3.22
CA ILE A 102 34.12 15.67 -2.29
C ILE A 102 32.83 14.83 -2.43
N PRO A 103 32.23 14.67 -3.64
CA PRO A 103 31.08 13.79 -3.80
C PRO A 103 31.36 12.33 -3.42
N ALA A 104 32.55 11.81 -3.74
CA ALA A 104 32.93 10.46 -3.34
C ALA A 104 32.91 10.27 -1.82
N LEU A 105 33.44 11.22 -1.07
CA LEU A 105 33.41 11.19 0.42
C LEU A 105 31.99 11.29 0.97
N ILE A 106 31.15 12.13 0.37
CA ILE A 106 29.72 12.25 0.74
C ILE A 106 29.02 10.89 0.51
N MET A 107 29.23 10.26 -0.65
CA MET A 107 28.63 8.95 -0.94
C MET A 107 29.11 7.85 0.00
N ILE A 108 30.40 7.83 0.38
CA ILE A 108 30.91 6.90 1.38
C ILE A 108 30.24 7.11 2.73
N ALA A 109 30.11 8.36 3.18
CA ALA A 109 29.45 8.68 4.45
C ALA A 109 27.96 8.24 4.43
N LEU A 110 27.23 8.56 3.36
CA LEU A 110 25.84 8.13 3.19
C LEU A 110 25.70 6.60 3.15
N PHE A 111 26.61 5.91 2.47
CA PHE A 111 26.65 4.44 2.45
C PHE A 111 26.74 3.85 3.87
N TRP A 112 27.64 4.38 4.70
CA TRP A 112 27.80 3.90 6.07
C TRP A 112 26.57 4.17 6.93
N VAL A 113 25.97 5.35 6.84
CA VAL A 113 24.75 5.68 7.59
C VAL A 113 23.60 4.77 7.15
N THR A 114 23.41 4.59 5.86
CA THR A 114 22.37 3.71 5.30
C THR A 114 22.57 2.26 5.72
N LEU A 115 23.83 1.76 5.62
CA LEU A 115 24.15 0.39 6.00
C LEU A 115 23.87 0.13 7.50
N ASN A 116 24.24 1.05 8.36
CA ASN A 116 23.95 0.94 9.79
C ASN A 116 22.44 0.91 10.06
N THR A 117 21.65 1.75 9.39
CA THR A 117 20.19 1.76 9.51
C THR A 117 19.59 0.44 9.04
N LEU A 118 20.03 -0.10 7.90
CA LEU A 118 19.57 -1.39 7.38
C LEU A 118 19.91 -2.55 8.34
N GLN A 119 21.12 -2.57 8.86
CA GLN A 119 21.57 -3.64 9.79
C GLN A 119 20.82 -3.62 11.12
N LYS A 120 20.36 -2.45 11.58
CA LYS A 120 19.57 -2.34 12.82
C LYS A 120 18.25 -3.12 12.73
N TYR A 121 17.64 -3.16 11.54
CA TYR A 121 16.34 -3.78 11.29
C TYR A 121 16.43 -5.08 10.46
N ALA A 122 17.59 -5.71 10.45
CA ALA A 122 17.74 -7.04 9.85
C ALA A 122 16.88 -8.08 10.60
N TYR A 123 16.45 -9.12 9.91
CA TYR A 123 15.57 -10.16 10.48
C TYR A 123 16.18 -10.80 11.74
N ASP A 124 17.48 -11.10 11.73
CA ASP A 124 18.20 -11.66 12.88
C ASP A 124 18.32 -10.71 14.08
N LYS A 125 17.75 -9.51 13.98
CA LYS A 125 17.69 -8.49 15.04
C LYS A 125 16.29 -8.26 15.59
N THR A 126 15.30 -9.07 15.18
CA THR A 126 13.99 -9.05 15.80
C THR A 126 14.15 -9.30 17.31
N PRO A 127 13.56 -8.45 18.18
CA PRO A 127 13.64 -8.64 19.62
C PRO A 127 13.01 -9.96 20.06
N GLU A 128 13.62 -10.60 21.05
CA GLU A 128 13.05 -11.82 21.67
C GLU A 128 11.68 -11.50 22.29
N GLY A 129 10.68 -12.36 22.01
CA GLY A 129 9.31 -12.19 22.49
C GLY A 129 8.49 -11.17 21.70
N ALA A 130 8.95 -10.74 20.52
CA ALA A 130 8.12 -9.98 19.60
C ALA A 130 6.85 -10.76 19.24
N MET A 131 5.69 -10.07 19.26
CA MET A 131 4.45 -10.66 18.81
C MET A 131 4.51 -10.88 17.29
N VAL A 132 4.14 -12.07 16.83
CA VAL A 132 4.13 -12.41 15.40
C VAL A 132 2.75 -12.14 14.82
N VAL A 133 2.71 -11.49 13.65
CA VAL A 133 1.53 -11.35 12.80
C VAL A 133 1.89 -11.85 11.40
N GLU A 134 1.15 -12.83 10.92
CA GLU A 134 1.28 -13.26 9.54
C GLU A 134 0.43 -12.36 8.63
N VAL A 135 1.02 -11.90 7.53
CA VAL A 135 0.37 -11.04 6.54
C VAL A 135 0.39 -11.74 5.20
N THR A 136 -0.79 -12.05 4.67
CA THR A 136 -0.92 -12.71 3.37
C THR A 136 -1.61 -11.78 2.38
N GLY A 137 -0.92 -11.44 1.27
CA GLY A 137 -1.51 -10.71 0.15
C GLY A 137 -2.36 -11.63 -0.71
N ARG A 138 -3.55 -11.14 -1.09
CA ARG A 138 -4.49 -11.77 -2.03
C ARG A 138 -5.03 -10.70 -2.97
N GLN A 139 -5.49 -11.05 -4.12
CA GLN A 139 -6.15 -10.13 -5.06
C GLN A 139 -7.62 -9.92 -4.66
N TRP A 140 -8.06 -8.77 -4.06
CA TRP A 140 -7.25 -7.59 -3.73
C TRP A 140 -7.51 -7.15 -2.29
N PHE A 141 -7.06 -7.93 -1.34
CA PHE A 141 -7.18 -7.67 0.10
C PHE A 141 -5.99 -8.26 0.86
N TRP A 142 -5.86 -7.89 2.11
CA TRP A 142 -4.89 -8.45 3.04
C TRP A 142 -5.57 -9.39 4.02
N GLU A 143 -4.95 -10.52 4.28
CA GLU A 143 -5.31 -11.43 5.36
C GLU A 143 -4.27 -11.28 6.48
N PHE A 144 -4.75 -11.08 7.72
CA PHE A 144 -3.94 -10.95 8.92
C PHE A 144 -4.22 -12.13 9.84
N THR A 145 -3.20 -12.90 10.21
CA THR A 145 -3.33 -14.03 11.13
C THR A 145 -2.51 -13.76 12.38
N TYR A 146 -3.09 -14.01 13.53
CA TYR A 146 -2.42 -13.97 14.84
C TYR A 146 -2.17 -15.42 15.28
N PRO A 147 -0.96 -15.95 15.07
CA PRO A 147 -0.70 -17.39 15.22
C PRO A 147 -0.95 -17.93 16.63
N GLU A 148 -0.73 -17.12 17.67
CA GLU A 148 -0.93 -17.52 19.07
C GLU A 148 -2.41 -17.82 19.41
N THR A 149 -3.35 -17.20 18.71
CA THR A 149 -4.80 -17.33 18.95
C THR A 149 -5.52 -17.98 17.78
N GLU A 150 -4.81 -18.25 16.66
CA GLU A 150 -5.35 -18.73 15.40
C GLU A 150 -6.41 -17.79 14.77
N ILE A 151 -6.52 -16.54 15.27
CA ILE A 151 -7.45 -15.55 14.73
C ILE A 151 -6.97 -15.07 13.36
N LYS A 152 -7.90 -15.07 12.41
CA LYS A 152 -7.68 -14.72 11.02
C LYS A 152 -8.69 -13.65 10.60
N LEU A 153 -8.19 -12.50 10.15
CA LEU A 153 -8.96 -11.34 9.73
C LEU A 153 -8.65 -10.97 8.28
N THR A 154 -9.58 -10.28 7.62
CA THR A 154 -9.34 -9.73 6.27
C THR A 154 -9.49 -8.22 6.28
N SER A 155 -8.73 -7.50 5.46
CA SER A 155 -8.83 -6.04 5.32
C SER A 155 -10.13 -5.57 4.64
N LEU A 156 -10.98 -6.48 4.23
CA LEU A 156 -12.31 -6.16 3.69
C LEU A 156 -13.29 -5.79 4.80
N SER A 157 -13.22 -6.51 5.92
CA SER A 157 -14.16 -6.36 7.06
C SER A 157 -13.51 -5.87 8.33
N ASN A 158 -12.19 -5.99 8.46
CA ASN A 158 -11.48 -5.69 9.69
C ASN A 158 -10.15 -4.98 9.45
N ASP A 159 -9.82 -4.04 10.32
CA ASP A 159 -8.51 -3.42 10.40
C ASP A 159 -7.50 -4.34 11.11
N LEU A 160 -6.22 -4.12 10.87
CA LEU A 160 -5.13 -4.75 11.63
C LEU A 160 -5.00 -4.05 13.00
N TYR A 161 -5.03 -4.80 14.09
CA TYR A 161 -4.82 -4.31 15.45
C TYR A 161 -3.46 -4.73 15.99
N LEU A 162 -2.76 -3.82 16.66
CA LEU A 162 -1.45 -4.06 17.24
C LEU A 162 -1.35 -3.42 18.64
N PRO A 163 -0.61 -4.03 19.59
CA PRO A 163 -0.29 -3.37 20.84
C PRO A 163 0.77 -2.27 20.66
N ALA A 164 0.55 -1.12 21.32
CA ALA A 164 1.47 0.00 21.31
C ALA A 164 2.76 -0.29 22.11
N ASP A 165 3.86 0.35 21.69
CA ASP A 165 5.16 0.36 22.38
C ASP A 165 5.81 -1.03 22.61
N GLU A 166 5.38 -2.01 21.81
CA GLU A 166 5.93 -3.37 21.84
C GLU A 166 6.47 -3.77 20.47
N PRO A 167 7.50 -4.62 20.39
CA PRO A 167 8.03 -5.09 19.12
C PRO A 167 7.04 -6.07 18.45
N ILE A 168 6.71 -5.81 17.20
CA ILE A 168 5.88 -6.67 16.37
C ILE A 168 6.70 -7.18 15.20
N GLU A 169 6.67 -8.47 14.95
CA GLU A 169 7.23 -9.11 13.77
C GLU A 169 6.12 -9.48 12.79
N PHE A 170 6.33 -9.18 11.53
CA PHE A 170 5.44 -9.53 10.43
C PHE A 170 6.10 -10.58 9.56
N GLU A 171 5.40 -11.70 9.34
CA GLU A 171 5.71 -12.70 8.33
C GLU A 171 4.85 -12.43 7.10
N ILE A 172 5.47 -11.94 6.03
CA ILE A 172 4.78 -11.39 4.86
C ILE A 172 4.91 -12.35 3.68
N ARG A 173 3.79 -12.80 3.14
CA ARG A 173 3.70 -13.73 2.01
C ARG A 173 2.54 -13.40 1.08
N SER A 174 2.47 -14.07 -0.06
CA SER A 174 1.35 -13.98 -1.00
C SER A 174 0.84 -15.37 -1.38
N ASN A 175 -0.45 -15.47 -1.65
CA ASN A 175 -1.09 -16.70 -2.14
C ASN A 175 -1.36 -16.68 -3.65
N ASP A 176 -1.14 -15.55 -4.34
CA ASP A 176 -1.44 -15.42 -5.77
C ASP A 176 -0.31 -14.68 -6.52
N VAL A 177 -0.38 -13.37 -6.71
CA VAL A 177 0.62 -12.55 -7.39
C VAL A 177 1.53 -11.84 -6.37
N ILE A 178 2.53 -11.10 -6.83
CA ILE A 178 3.34 -10.26 -5.95
C ILE A 178 2.51 -9.05 -5.52
N HIS A 179 2.48 -8.79 -4.21
CA HIS A 179 2.00 -7.56 -3.57
C HIS A 179 3.15 -6.91 -2.80
N SER A 180 2.94 -5.74 -2.20
CA SER A 180 3.90 -5.15 -1.27
C SER A 180 3.18 -4.51 -0.09
N PHE A 181 3.43 -5.03 1.11
CA PHE A 181 2.87 -4.52 2.35
C PHE A 181 3.55 -3.21 2.75
N TRP A 182 2.79 -2.15 2.89
CA TRP A 182 3.33 -0.85 3.22
C TRP A 182 2.40 -0.01 4.08
N VAL A 183 2.89 0.36 5.26
CA VAL A 183 2.32 1.38 6.13
C VAL A 183 3.34 2.52 6.22
N PRO A 184 3.19 3.59 5.42
CA PRO A 184 4.23 4.61 5.24
C PRO A 184 4.76 5.23 6.52
N GLU A 185 3.87 5.42 7.51
CA GLU A 185 4.20 6.03 8.80
C GLU A 185 4.83 5.05 9.80
N LEU A 186 4.80 3.74 9.53
CA LEU A 186 5.36 2.72 10.43
C LEU A 186 6.64 2.08 9.89
N ALA A 187 6.76 1.85 8.59
CA ALA A 187 7.95 1.21 8.04
C ALA A 187 8.12 1.47 6.54
N GLY A 188 9.27 1.05 5.97
CA GLY A 188 9.45 0.84 4.55
C GLY A 188 8.59 -0.34 4.05
N LYS A 189 8.28 -0.35 2.75
CA LYS A 189 7.54 -1.45 2.13
C LYS A 189 8.34 -2.74 2.08
N VAL A 190 7.63 -3.87 2.15
CA VAL A 190 8.17 -5.23 2.01
C VAL A 190 7.27 -6.04 1.09
N ASP A 191 7.88 -6.67 0.09
CA ASP A 191 7.14 -7.44 -0.91
C ASP A 191 6.58 -8.74 -0.32
N ALA A 192 5.32 -9.02 -0.67
CA ALA A 192 4.65 -10.29 -0.42
C ALA A 192 4.78 -11.15 -1.68
N ILE A 193 5.60 -12.20 -1.61
CA ILE A 193 6.00 -12.99 -2.78
C ILE A 193 5.45 -14.42 -2.66
N PRO A 194 4.80 -14.97 -3.70
CA PRO A 194 4.35 -16.35 -3.69
C PRO A 194 5.50 -17.33 -3.43
N GLY A 195 5.31 -18.25 -2.48
CA GLY A 195 6.29 -19.27 -2.13
C GLY A 195 7.50 -18.77 -1.34
N HIS A 196 7.51 -17.51 -0.91
CA HIS A 196 8.58 -16.94 -0.09
C HIS A 196 8.01 -16.10 1.05
N THR A 197 8.56 -16.27 2.26
CA THR A 197 8.19 -15.44 3.43
C THR A 197 9.25 -14.38 3.66
N ASN A 198 8.84 -13.13 3.59
CA ASN A 198 9.64 -11.97 3.98
C ASN A 198 9.31 -11.55 5.41
N HIS A 199 10.23 -10.83 6.06
CA HIS A 199 10.09 -10.42 7.44
C HIS A 199 10.26 -8.91 7.57
N LEU A 200 9.47 -8.34 8.48
CA LEU A 200 9.49 -6.93 8.86
C LEU A 200 9.24 -6.85 10.36
N TRP A 201 9.96 -6.02 11.10
CA TRP A 201 9.63 -5.75 12.48
C TRP A 201 9.78 -4.27 12.81
N PHE A 202 9.00 -3.78 13.75
CA PHE A 202 9.08 -2.43 14.30
C PHE A 202 8.35 -2.35 15.65
N THR A 203 8.55 -1.24 16.37
CA THR A 203 7.76 -0.85 17.54
C THR A 203 7.00 0.42 17.21
N ALA A 204 5.66 0.38 17.31
CA ALA A 204 4.79 1.48 16.93
C ALA A 204 4.20 2.19 18.16
N SER A 205 4.02 3.51 18.06
CA SER A 205 3.27 4.30 19.01
C SER A 205 1.77 4.21 18.78
N GLU A 206 0.96 4.46 19.80
CA GLU A 206 -0.49 4.52 19.71
C GLU A 206 -0.97 5.45 18.56
N GLY A 207 -1.93 5.00 17.78
CA GLY A 207 -2.49 5.74 16.65
C GLY A 207 -3.20 4.87 15.62
N VAL A 208 -3.77 5.52 14.62
CA VAL A 208 -4.36 4.86 13.44
C VAL A 208 -3.54 5.22 12.22
N TYR A 209 -3.05 4.23 11.51
CA TYR A 209 -2.13 4.39 10.39
C TYR A 209 -2.69 3.73 9.13
N ALA A 210 -2.72 4.48 8.02
CA ALA A 210 -3.19 3.94 6.76
C ALA A 210 -2.12 3.09 6.07
N GLY A 211 -2.52 1.92 5.61
CA GLY A 211 -1.71 0.99 4.84
C GLY A 211 -2.25 0.79 3.43
N GLN A 212 -1.38 0.36 2.53
CA GLN A 212 -1.72 0.14 1.13
C GLN A 212 -0.82 -0.92 0.49
N CYS A 213 -1.30 -1.52 -0.58
CA CYS A 213 -0.45 -2.30 -1.48
C CYS A 213 0.47 -1.37 -2.27
N ALA A 214 1.76 -1.69 -2.32
CA ALA A 214 2.78 -0.87 -2.97
C ALA A 214 3.54 -1.58 -4.10
N GLU A 215 2.97 -2.68 -4.64
CA GLU A 215 3.41 -3.36 -5.86
C GLU A 215 2.19 -3.65 -6.73
N PHE A 216 2.27 -3.35 -8.03
CA PHE A 216 1.14 -3.54 -8.94
C PHE A 216 0.70 -5.00 -9.00
N CYS A 217 -0.49 -5.30 -8.48
CA CYS A 217 -1.02 -6.64 -8.32
C CYS A 217 -2.28 -6.91 -9.16
N GLY A 218 -2.61 -6.04 -10.09
CA GLY A 218 -3.75 -6.21 -11.01
C GLY A 218 -4.76 -5.06 -10.95
N GLN A 219 -6.00 -5.33 -11.34
CA GLN A 219 -7.01 -4.31 -11.67
C GLN A 219 -7.42 -3.46 -10.46
N SER A 220 -7.67 -4.07 -9.30
CA SER A 220 -8.06 -3.36 -8.06
C SER A 220 -6.89 -3.07 -7.13
N HIS A 221 -5.66 -3.01 -7.68
CA HIS A 221 -4.47 -2.65 -6.90
C HIS A 221 -4.64 -1.33 -6.12
N TYR A 222 -5.30 -0.34 -6.67
CA TYR A 222 -5.51 0.97 -6.05
C TYR A 222 -6.47 0.94 -4.84
N ASP A 223 -7.34 -0.07 -4.74
CA ASP A 223 -8.31 -0.26 -3.67
C ASP A 223 -7.84 -1.22 -2.58
N MET A 224 -6.68 -1.85 -2.75
CA MET A 224 -6.11 -2.77 -1.77
C MET A 224 -5.51 -1.99 -0.58
N LEU A 225 -6.39 -1.36 0.18
CA LEU A 225 -6.10 -0.50 1.33
C LEU A 225 -6.44 -1.22 2.64
N PHE A 226 -5.88 -0.74 3.75
CA PHE A 226 -6.20 -1.21 5.10
C PHE A 226 -5.79 -0.15 6.13
N ASN A 227 -6.28 -0.29 7.38
CA ASN A 227 -5.78 0.51 8.50
C ASN A 227 -5.06 -0.37 9.51
N VAL A 228 -4.18 0.25 10.27
CA VAL A 228 -3.50 -0.34 11.43
C VAL A 228 -3.87 0.47 12.65
N ASN A 229 -4.62 -0.14 13.55
CA ASN A 229 -5.00 0.42 14.84
C ASN A 229 -3.97 -0.03 15.89
N VAL A 230 -3.11 0.87 16.30
CA VAL A 230 -2.14 0.64 17.36
C VAL A 230 -2.72 1.18 18.65
N VAL A 231 -3.02 0.28 19.60
CA VAL A 231 -3.77 0.58 20.82
C VAL A 231 -3.00 0.14 22.06
N PRO A 232 -3.33 0.68 23.25
CA PRO A 232 -2.77 0.17 24.51
C PRO A 232 -2.92 -1.36 24.65
N ARG A 233 -1.99 -2.01 25.37
CA ARG A 233 -1.97 -3.47 25.50
C ARG A 233 -3.27 -4.04 26.10
N ASP A 234 -3.89 -3.36 27.04
CA ASP A 234 -5.16 -3.77 27.66
C ASP A 234 -6.34 -3.67 26.69
N GLU A 235 -6.37 -2.65 25.86
CA GLU A 235 -7.36 -2.51 24.79
C GLU A 235 -7.17 -3.56 23.71
N PHE A 236 -5.91 -3.82 23.31
CA PHE A 236 -5.59 -4.90 22.37
C PHE A 236 -6.04 -6.28 22.91
N ASN A 237 -5.78 -6.56 24.17
CA ASN A 237 -6.20 -7.82 24.79
C ASN A 237 -7.73 -7.96 24.83
N ALA A 238 -8.45 -6.89 25.20
CA ALA A 238 -9.91 -6.89 25.22
C ALA A 238 -10.49 -7.12 23.81
N TRP A 239 -9.93 -6.46 22.80
CA TRP A 239 -10.29 -6.67 21.40
C TRP A 239 -10.00 -8.12 20.95
N MET A 240 -8.83 -8.67 21.29
CA MET A 240 -8.46 -10.05 20.95
C MET A 240 -9.42 -11.08 21.63
N ASP A 241 -9.77 -10.87 22.89
CA ASP A 241 -10.74 -11.71 23.60
C ASP A 241 -12.10 -11.70 22.89
N GLU A 242 -12.54 -10.54 22.38
CA GLU A 242 -13.76 -10.42 21.58
C GLU A 242 -13.63 -11.21 20.27
N GLN A 243 -12.51 -11.08 19.53
CA GLN A 243 -12.29 -11.84 18.29
C GLN A 243 -12.29 -13.35 18.53
N ILE A 244 -11.70 -13.82 19.65
CA ILE A 244 -11.73 -15.25 20.03
C ILE A 244 -13.16 -15.73 20.27
N VAL A 245 -14.00 -14.92 20.94
CA VAL A 245 -15.41 -15.26 21.16
C VAL A 245 -16.16 -15.31 19.82
N LEU A 246 -15.99 -14.32 18.95
CA LEU A 246 -16.61 -14.30 17.62
C LEU A 246 -16.17 -15.53 16.78
N ALA A 247 -14.88 -15.81 16.73
CA ALA A 247 -14.35 -16.96 16.01
C ALA A 247 -14.86 -18.30 16.55
N SER A 248 -15.09 -18.41 17.88
CA SER A 248 -15.65 -19.63 18.50
C SER A 248 -17.12 -19.88 18.13
N GLN A 249 -17.83 -18.84 17.72
CA GLN A 249 -19.23 -18.90 17.29
C GLN A 249 -19.35 -19.10 15.78
N PHE A 250 -18.31 -18.79 15.03
CA PHE A 250 -18.29 -18.89 13.58
C PHE A 250 -18.36 -20.35 13.13
N GLN A 251 -19.29 -20.65 12.23
CA GLN A 251 -19.51 -21.98 11.68
C GLN A 251 -19.40 -21.94 10.16
N PRO A 252 -18.20 -22.22 9.61
CA PRO A 252 -17.99 -22.18 8.17
C PRO A 252 -18.89 -23.20 7.47
N ILE A 253 -19.46 -22.78 6.33
CA ILE A 253 -20.31 -23.68 5.54
C ILE A 253 -19.50 -24.76 4.81
N GLY A 254 -18.20 -24.54 4.60
CA GLY A 254 -17.35 -25.46 3.85
C GLY A 254 -17.80 -25.60 2.39
N THR A 255 -17.72 -26.82 1.86
CA THR A 255 -18.15 -27.13 0.50
C THR A 255 -19.50 -27.87 0.46
N ASP A 256 -20.34 -27.68 1.47
CA ASP A 256 -21.66 -28.31 1.55
C ASP A 256 -22.59 -27.72 0.48
N LEU A 257 -23.06 -28.52 -0.45
CA LEU A 257 -24.00 -28.17 -1.50
C LEU A 257 -25.43 -28.66 -1.27
N GLU A 258 -25.64 -29.51 -0.26
CA GLU A 258 -26.91 -30.25 -0.08
C GLU A 258 -27.77 -29.73 1.06
N THR A 259 -27.18 -29.30 2.17
CA THR A 259 -27.96 -28.80 3.33
C THR A 259 -28.75 -27.56 2.91
N PRO A 260 -30.07 -27.52 3.14
CA PRO A 260 -30.87 -26.35 2.78
C PRO A 260 -30.33 -25.06 3.44
N LEU A 261 -30.16 -24.01 2.64
CA LEU A 261 -29.79 -22.70 3.16
C LEU A 261 -30.96 -22.04 3.89
N PRO A 262 -30.70 -21.20 4.90
CA PRO A 262 -31.74 -20.35 5.49
C PRO A 262 -32.34 -19.40 4.45
N ILE A 263 -33.42 -18.70 4.80
CA ILE A 263 -34.00 -17.67 3.94
C ILE A 263 -33.07 -16.45 3.98
N GLY A 264 -32.52 -16.09 2.83
CA GLY A 264 -31.61 -14.94 2.72
C GLY A 264 -32.34 -13.60 2.63
N ASP A 265 -31.70 -12.54 3.11
CA ASP A 265 -32.10 -11.14 2.95
C ASP A 265 -31.20 -10.44 1.92
N ALA A 266 -31.79 -9.98 0.83
CA ALA A 266 -31.06 -9.34 -0.27
C ALA A 266 -30.41 -8.01 0.15
N THR A 267 -30.93 -7.30 1.15
CA THR A 267 -30.34 -6.04 1.62
C THR A 267 -29.05 -6.30 2.42
N ILE A 268 -29.05 -7.33 3.24
CA ILE A 268 -27.85 -7.78 3.94
C ILE A 268 -26.86 -8.33 2.90
N GLY A 269 -27.36 -9.10 1.94
CA GLY A 269 -26.55 -9.68 0.85
C GLY A 269 -25.82 -8.63 0.00
N GLU A 270 -26.41 -7.45 -0.23
CA GLU A 270 -25.74 -6.32 -0.90
C GLU A 270 -24.51 -5.85 -0.12
N THR A 271 -24.65 -5.65 1.18
CA THR A 271 -23.53 -5.26 2.06
C THR A 271 -22.44 -6.32 2.09
N LEU A 272 -22.82 -7.59 2.25
CA LEU A 272 -21.86 -8.71 2.23
C LEU A 272 -21.13 -8.80 0.89
N PHE A 273 -21.85 -8.62 -0.23
CA PHE A 273 -21.27 -8.65 -1.58
C PHE A 273 -20.29 -7.50 -1.83
N THR A 274 -20.56 -6.31 -1.30
CA THR A 274 -19.77 -5.10 -1.58
C THR A 274 -18.67 -4.82 -0.56
N GLU A 275 -18.91 -5.10 0.72
CA GLU A 275 -18.04 -4.67 1.82
C GLU A 275 -17.31 -5.85 2.46
N GLU A 276 -18.03 -6.91 2.86
CA GLU A 276 -17.47 -8.01 3.66
C GLU A 276 -16.64 -8.99 2.81
N TYR A 277 -17.21 -9.44 1.68
CA TYR A 277 -16.55 -10.43 0.79
C TYR A 277 -15.94 -9.82 -0.46
N GLY A 278 -16.19 -8.52 -0.74
CA GLY A 278 -15.56 -7.78 -1.82
C GLY A 278 -15.80 -8.35 -3.22
N CYS A 279 -16.94 -9.02 -3.45
CA CYS A 279 -17.25 -9.68 -4.71
C CYS A 279 -17.29 -8.68 -5.90
N ASN A 280 -17.68 -7.43 -5.65
CA ASN A 280 -17.72 -6.33 -6.62
C ASN A 280 -16.34 -5.94 -7.16
N ALA A 281 -15.24 -6.31 -6.49
CA ALA A 281 -13.88 -6.08 -6.98
C ALA A 281 -13.60 -6.87 -8.29
N CYS A 282 -14.22 -8.05 -8.42
CA CYS A 282 -14.05 -8.93 -9.58
C CYS A 282 -15.28 -8.99 -10.48
N HIS A 283 -16.48 -8.75 -9.95
CA HIS A 283 -17.75 -8.91 -10.65
C HIS A 283 -18.51 -7.60 -10.77
N SER A 284 -18.81 -7.17 -11.99
CA SER A 284 -19.66 -6.01 -12.25
C SER A 284 -21.14 -6.37 -12.21
N LEU A 285 -21.99 -5.37 -11.92
CA LEU A 285 -23.44 -5.47 -12.00
C LEU A 285 -24.02 -4.65 -13.19
N ASP A 286 -23.18 -3.93 -13.93
CA ASP A 286 -23.56 -3.01 -15.01
C ASP A 286 -23.28 -3.56 -16.42
N GLY A 287 -22.79 -4.79 -16.52
CA GLY A 287 -22.43 -5.44 -17.79
C GLY A 287 -20.99 -5.21 -18.24
N SER A 288 -20.20 -4.40 -17.53
CA SER A 288 -18.78 -4.24 -17.81
C SER A 288 -18.02 -5.55 -17.52
N THR A 289 -16.94 -5.80 -18.27
CA THR A 289 -16.07 -6.96 -18.02
C THR A 289 -14.98 -6.56 -17.07
N LEU A 290 -14.91 -7.24 -15.93
CA LEU A 290 -13.83 -7.15 -14.95
C LEU A 290 -12.98 -8.44 -15.01
N VAL A 291 -12.37 -8.82 -13.90
CA VAL A 291 -11.62 -10.08 -13.78
C VAL A 291 -12.54 -11.29 -13.88
N GLY A 292 -13.70 -11.21 -13.22
CA GLY A 292 -14.77 -12.20 -13.30
C GLY A 292 -15.87 -11.79 -14.30
N PRO A 293 -16.78 -12.71 -14.63
CA PRO A 293 -17.91 -12.41 -15.48
C PRO A 293 -18.87 -11.40 -14.84
N SER A 294 -19.46 -10.53 -15.65
CA SER A 294 -20.51 -9.63 -15.16
C SER A 294 -21.71 -10.41 -14.64
N LEU A 295 -22.22 -9.98 -13.48
CA LEU A 295 -23.42 -10.54 -12.84
C LEU A 295 -24.70 -9.80 -13.22
N GLN A 296 -24.65 -8.81 -14.12
CA GLN A 296 -25.87 -8.18 -14.66
C GLN A 296 -26.81 -9.24 -15.25
N GLY A 297 -28.05 -9.29 -14.79
CA GLY A 297 -29.07 -10.27 -15.22
C GLY A 297 -28.75 -11.73 -14.81
N ILE A 298 -27.97 -11.94 -13.78
CA ILE A 298 -27.60 -13.28 -13.30
C ILE A 298 -28.81 -14.05 -12.80
N SER A 299 -29.80 -13.39 -12.20
CA SER A 299 -31.04 -14.01 -11.74
C SER A 299 -31.78 -14.78 -12.84
N GLN A 300 -31.70 -14.31 -14.10
CA GLN A 300 -32.39 -14.96 -15.22
C GLN A 300 -31.59 -16.10 -15.84
N ARG A 301 -30.26 -16.00 -15.88
CA ARG A 301 -29.42 -16.97 -16.58
C ARG A 301 -28.74 -18.01 -15.68
N ALA A 302 -28.74 -17.81 -14.34
CA ALA A 302 -28.08 -18.75 -13.43
C ALA A 302 -28.64 -20.17 -13.53
N GLY A 303 -29.97 -20.33 -13.60
CA GLY A 303 -30.61 -21.63 -13.73
C GLY A 303 -30.46 -22.30 -15.11
N GLU A 304 -29.87 -21.60 -16.10
CA GLU A 304 -29.63 -22.12 -17.45
C GLU A 304 -28.15 -22.50 -17.68
N ARG A 305 -27.27 -22.29 -16.69
CA ARG A 305 -25.82 -22.50 -16.80
C ARG A 305 -25.42 -23.97 -16.76
N ILE A 306 -26.07 -24.74 -15.87
CA ILE A 306 -25.84 -26.16 -15.71
C ILE A 306 -27.20 -26.87 -15.83
N ASP A 307 -27.27 -27.86 -16.71
CA ASP A 307 -28.50 -28.64 -16.93
C ASP A 307 -28.99 -29.30 -15.64
N GLY A 308 -30.23 -29.03 -15.28
CA GLY A 308 -30.87 -29.60 -14.08
C GLY A 308 -30.64 -28.81 -12.78
N TYR A 309 -29.85 -27.73 -12.81
CA TYR A 309 -29.66 -26.87 -11.64
C TYR A 309 -30.73 -25.78 -11.56
N THR A 310 -31.10 -25.42 -10.34
CA THR A 310 -31.78 -24.16 -10.08
C THR A 310 -30.77 -23.01 -10.07
N ALA A 311 -31.25 -21.77 -10.18
CA ALA A 311 -30.38 -20.58 -10.06
C ALA A 311 -29.63 -20.56 -8.72
N GLU A 312 -30.30 -20.92 -7.62
CA GLU A 312 -29.70 -21.01 -6.29
C GLU A 312 -28.57 -22.05 -6.21
N GLN A 313 -28.82 -23.25 -6.76
CA GLN A 313 -27.81 -24.33 -6.79
C GLN A 313 -26.56 -23.91 -7.58
N TYR A 314 -26.76 -23.31 -8.75
CA TYR A 314 -25.65 -22.78 -9.57
C TYR A 314 -24.86 -21.72 -8.81
N LEU A 315 -25.52 -20.71 -8.21
CA LEU A 315 -24.84 -19.65 -7.47
C LEU A 315 -24.09 -20.19 -6.25
N ARG A 316 -24.69 -21.14 -5.52
CA ARG A 316 -24.06 -21.80 -4.37
C ARG A 316 -22.78 -22.51 -4.79
N GLU A 317 -22.85 -23.37 -5.81
CA GLU A 317 -21.67 -24.08 -6.31
C GLU A 317 -20.61 -23.14 -6.84
N SER A 318 -21.00 -22.13 -7.62
CA SER A 318 -20.07 -21.13 -8.17
C SER A 318 -19.34 -20.31 -7.08
N ILE A 319 -19.92 -20.14 -5.90
CA ILE A 319 -19.28 -19.44 -4.78
C ILE A 319 -18.38 -20.39 -3.99
N LEU A 320 -18.85 -21.58 -3.68
CA LEU A 320 -18.13 -22.53 -2.81
C LEU A 320 -17.08 -23.36 -3.56
N LEU A 321 -17.32 -23.66 -4.83
CA LEU A 321 -16.47 -24.47 -5.71
C LEU A 321 -16.24 -23.78 -7.06
N PRO A 322 -15.64 -22.59 -7.09
CA PRO A 322 -15.63 -21.71 -8.27
C PRO A 322 -14.88 -22.28 -9.49
N CYS A 323 -14.06 -23.31 -9.29
CA CYS A 323 -13.32 -23.95 -10.38
C CYS A 323 -14.05 -25.16 -10.99
N ASP A 324 -15.15 -25.63 -10.41
CA ASP A 324 -15.89 -26.78 -10.92
C ASP A 324 -16.66 -26.40 -12.21
N TYR A 325 -17.16 -25.16 -12.28
CA TYR A 325 -17.73 -24.60 -13.49
C TYR A 325 -17.18 -23.20 -13.76
N VAL A 326 -16.35 -23.06 -14.79
CA VAL A 326 -15.78 -21.78 -15.22
C VAL A 326 -16.50 -21.28 -16.45
N VAL A 327 -16.96 -20.03 -16.42
CA VAL A 327 -17.66 -19.39 -17.56
C VAL A 327 -16.68 -19.22 -18.72
N ASP A 328 -17.13 -19.56 -19.93
CA ASP A 328 -16.32 -19.46 -21.16
C ASP A 328 -15.67 -18.07 -21.30
N GLY A 329 -14.37 -18.06 -21.56
CA GLY A 329 -13.58 -16.82 -21.72
C GLY A 329 -13.00 -16.27 -20.44
N PHE A 330 -13.20 -16.92 -19.29
CA PHE A 330 -12.59 -16.58 -18.00
C PHE A 330 -11.68 -17.71 -17.52
N GLU A 331 -10.79 -17.38 -16.60
CA GLU A 331 -9.93 -18.35 -15.89
C GLU A 331 -10.45 -18.55 -14.46
N CYS A 332 -10.07 -19.66 -13.82
CA CYS A 332 -10.40 -19.89 -12.43
C CYS A 332 -9.48 -19.05 -11.52
N LEU A 333 -9.86 -17.80 -11.30
CA LEU A 333 -9.15 -16.85 -10.44
C LEU A 333 -9.92 -16.51 -9.16
N MET A 334 -11.16 -16.94 -9.04
CA MET A 334 -11.98 -16.72 -7.86
C MET A 334 -11.38 -17.51 -6.67
N PRO A 335 -11.24 -16.91 -5.47
CA PRO A 335 -10.75 -17.60 -4.29
C PRO A 335 -11.56 -18.85 -3.98
N GLN A 336 -10.88 -19.96 -3.66
CA GLN A 336 -11.52 -21.27 -3.42
C GLN A 336 -11.80 -21.53 -1.93
N ASP A 337 -11.59 -20.55 -1.08
CA ASP A 337 -11.71 -20.64 0.38
C ASP A 337 -12.93 -19.90 0.95
N TYR A 338 -13.90 -19.53 0.10
CA TYR A 338 -15.13 -18.88 0.58
C TYR A 338 -15.92 -19.75 1.56
N GLY A 339 -15.95 -21.06 1.34
CA GLY A 339 -16.61 -21.99 2.25
C GLY A 339 -16.01 -22.00 3.66
N ASP A 340 -14.72 -21.73 3.80
CA ASP A 340 -14.03 -21.69 5.10
C ASP A 340 -14.21 -20.34 5.80
N ARG A 341 -14.65 -19.29 5.08
CA ARG A 341 -14.78 -17.91 5.56
C ARG A 341 -16.22 -17.41 5.63
N MET A 342 -17.19 -18.22 5.22
CA MET A 342 -18.59 -17.85 5.07
C MET A 342 -19.49 -18.78 5.85
N GLU A 343 -20.46 -18.23 6.55
CA GLU A 343 -21.53 -19.01 7.17
C GLU A 343 -22.68 -19.27 6.20
N ALA A 344 -23.53 -20.25 6.50
CA ALA A 344 -24.68 -20.58 5.66
C ALA A 344 -25.66 -19.40 5.50
N GLU A 345 -25.79 -18.54 6.51
CA GLU A 345 -26.64 -17.35 6.47
C GLU A 345 -26.09 -16.31 5.51
N ASP A 346 -24.79 -16.04 5.54
CA ASP A 346 -24.14 -15.08 4.64
C ASP A 346 -24.25 -15.52 3.19
N LEU A 347 -23.99 -16.80 2.92
CA LEU A 347 -24.18 -17.38 1.59
C LEU A 347 -25.62 -17.22 1.10
N ALA A 348 -26.59 -17.49 1.95
CA ALA A 348 -28.02 -17.33 1.65
C ALA A 348 -28.34 -15.86 1.31
N ASN A 349 -27.84 -14.91 2.09
CA ASN A 349 -28.05 -13.48 1.89
C ASN A 349 -27.44 -13.01 0.56
N ILE A 350 -26.19 -13.42 0.25
CA ILE A 350 -25.51 -13.09 -1.02
C ILE A 350 -26.29 -13.67 -2.21
N ILE A 351 -26.71 -14.93 -2.14
CA ILE A 351 -27.50 -15.55 -3.18
C ILE A 351 -28.84 -14.82 -3.36
N ALA A 352 -29.52 -14.46 -2.26
CA ALA A 352 -30.75 -13.67 -2.32
C ALA A 352 -30.54 -12.34 -3.04
N TYR A 353 -29.43 -11.64 -2.75
CA TYR A 353 -29.08 -10.41 -3.45
C TYR A 353 -28.81 -10.65 -4.95
N LEU A 354 -28.01 -11.66 -5.31
CA LEU A 354 -27.69 -11.97 -6.69
C LEU A 354 -28.95 -12.38 -7.50
N LEU A 355 -29.94 -12.96 -6.86
CA LEU A 355 -31.22 -13.30 -7.49
C LEU A 355 -32.10 -12.06 -7.76
N THR A 356 -31.71 -10.87 -7.30
CA THR A 356 -32.35 -9.60 -7.63
C THR A 356 -31.68 -8.87 -8.80
N GLN A 357 -30.51 -9.32 -9.27
CA GLN A 357 -29.70 -8.63 -10.29
C GLN A 357 -30.08 -9.02 -11.72
#